data_9ff98a8b721643dd2cb68f4424a6b1db
#
_entry.id   9ff98a8b721643dd2cb68f4424a6b1db
#
_cell.length_a   1.000
_cell.length_b   1.000
_cell.length_c   1.000
_cell.angle_alpha   90.00
_cell.angle_beta   90.00
_cell.angle_gamma   90.00
#
_symmetry.space_group_name_H-M   'P 1'
#
loop_
_entity.id
_entity.type
_entity.pdbx_description
1 polymer ?
#
loop_
_entity_poly.entity_id
_entity_poly.type
_entity_poly.pdbx_seq_one_letter_code
_entity_poly.pdbx_strand_id
1 'polypeptide(L)'
;FWTMHWLRARELASPMGPFSLMAGVMNHRMDVNWVYQGWKQEYHAPAGYQDTPPSLRERLRGLDVPPGLTPMSSSNCLAWLGKRSERWIELLDQRWCVRHGHDWLAYRKILSASAARVAALMPREPYLDADQLVELGWQLQSTALQHHDAPLPIYQRALELEPANARALAACASLHMGMDWEA
;
A
#
# COMPACT_ATOMS: atom_id res chain seq x y z
N PHE A 1 -1.66 -0.13 -5.70
CA PHE A 1 -0.76 0.39 -6.75
C PHE A 1 -0.08 1.71 -6.36
N TRP A 2 -0.84 2.76 -6.04
CA TRP A 2 -0.27 4.10 -5.76
C TRP A 2 0.69 4.11 -4.58
N THR A 3 0.34 3.48 -3.47
CA THR A 3 1.21 3.33 -2.30
C THR A 3 2.53 2.68 -2.69
N MET A 4 2.48 1.55 -3.41
CA MET A 4 3.66 0.83 -3.88
C MET A 4 4.49 1.66 -4.87
N HIS A 5 3.81 2.47 -5.70
CA HIS A 5 4.50 3.36 -6.63
C HIS A 5 5.30 4.44 -5.88
N TRP A 6 4.69 5.14 -4.91
CA TRP A 6 5.35 6.15 -4.12
C TRP A 6 6.51 5.62 -3.27
N LEU A 7 6.38 4.41 -2.75
CA LEU A 7 7.44 3.79 -1.95
C LEU A 7 8.70 3.49 -2.76
N ARG A 8 8.61 3.41 -4.09
CA ARG A 8 9.79 3.37 -4.98
C ARG A 8 10.64 4.63 -4.92
N ALA A 9 10.14 5.73 -4.38
CA ALA A 9 10.94 6.92 -4.11
C ALA A 9 12.12 6.64 -3.18
N ARG A 10 12.05 5.58 -2.38
CA ARG A 10 13.17 5.11 -1.56
C ARG A 10 14.38 4.71 -2.40
N GLU A 11 14.13 4.04 -3.53
CA GLU A 11 15.16 3.45 -4.36
C GLU A 11 15.53 4.33 -5.55
N LEU A 12 14.57 5.05 -6.10
CA LEU A 12 14.71 5.79 -7.33
C LEU A 12 14.90 7.29 -7.08
N ALA A 13 15.96 7.84 -7.66
CA ALA A 13 16.25 9.27 -7.56
C ALA A 13 15.24 10.16 -8.32
N SER A 14 14.68 9.64 -9.40
CA SER A 14 13.69 10.33 -10.23
C SER A 14 12.36 9.60 -10.18
N PRO A 15 11.23 10.31 -10.31
CA PRO A 15 9.93 9.69 -10.40
C PRO A 15 9.86 8.78 -11.63
N MET A 16 9.32 7.58 -11.44
CA MET A 16 8.94 6.69 -12.55
C MET A 16 7.54 7.03 -13.03
N GLY A 17 7.31 6.91 -14.32
CA GLY A 17 6.00 7.05 -14.90
C GLY A 17 5.05 5.93 -14.43
N PRO A 18 3.95 6.26 -13.74
CA PRO A 18 3.04 5.25 -13.23
C PRO A 18 2.25 4.53 -14.33
N PHE A 19 2.00 5.20 -15.44
CA PHE A 19 1.16 4.67 -16.52
C PHE A 19 1.87 3.58 -17.32
N SER A 20 3.19 3.72 -17.56
CA SER A 20 4.00 2.64 -18.16
C SER A 20 4.05 1.41 -17.26
N LEU A 21 4.19 1.62 -15.94
CA LEU A 21 4.16 0.52 -14.98
C LEU A 21 2.80 -0.19 -14.94
N MET A 22 1.70 0.58 -14.92
CA MET A 22 0.35 0.03 -14.98
C MET A 22 0.13 -0.74 -16.28
N ALA A 23 0.53 -0.18 -17.40
CA ALA A 23 0.45 -0.85 -18.70
C ALA A 23 1.24 -2.16 -18.72
N GLY A 24 2.44 -2.16 -18.12
CA GLY A 24 3.26 -3.37 -17.97
C GLY A 24 2.56 -4.45 -17.13
N VAL A 25 1.97 -4.08 -16.00
CA VAL A 25 1.20 -5.02 -15.16
C VAL A 25 -0.03 -5.54 -15.91
N MET A 26 -0.75 -4.68 -16.61
CA MET A 26 -1.95 -5.05 -17.37
C MET A 26 -1.65 -5.91 -18.60
N ASN A 27 -0.46 -5.76 -19.20
CA ASN A 27 -0.03 -6.56 -20.35
C ASN A 27 0.56 -7.92 -19.93
N HIS A 28 1.03 -8.07 -18.70
CA HIS A 28 1.35 -9.38 -18.18
C HIS A 28 0.05 -10.17 -18.01
N ARG A 29 0.04 -11.39 -18.53
CA ARG A 29 -1.06 -12.33 -18.22
C ARG A 29 -1.13 -12.46 -16.72
N MET A 30 -2.14 -11.84 -16.12
CA MET A 30 -2.39 -12.03 -14.69
C MET A 30 -2.61 -13.52 -14.47
N ASP A 31 -1.89 -14.10 -13.52
CA ASP A 31 -2.11 -15.48 -13.10
C ASP A 31 -3.59 -15.61 -12.68
N VAL A 32 -4.29 -16.54 -13.35
CA VAL A 32 -5.72 -16.79 -13.08
C VAL A 32 -5.95 -17.10 -11.61
N ASN A 33 -5.00 -17.78 -10.98
CA ASN A 33 -5.04 -18.09 -9.57
C ASN A 33 -4.98 -16.81 -8.71
N TRP A 34 -4.10 -15.88 -9.03
CA TRP A 34 -3.98 -14.60 -8.32
C TRP A 34 -5.27 -13.78 -8.45
N VAL A 35 -5.83 -13.70 -9.66
CA VAL A 35 -7.11 -13.03 -9.90
C VAL A 35 -8.26 -13.69 -9.13
N TYR A 36 -8.29 -15.02 -9.09
CA TYR A 36 -9.28 -15.77 -8.36
C TYR A 36 -9.19 -15.55 -6.84
N GLN A 37 -7.99 -15.52 -6.29
CA GLN A 37 -7.78 -15.26 -4.86
C GLN A 37 -8.20 -13.82 -4.50
N GLY A 38 -7.81 -12.83 -5.30
CA GLY A 38 -8.24 -11.45 -5.11
C GLY A 38 -9.77 -11.31 -5.17
N TRP A 39 -10.40 -11.94 -6.17
CA TRP A 39 -11.86 -11.95 -6.26
C TRP A 39 -12.52 -12.60 -5.04
N LYS A 40 -11.97 -13.73 -4.57
CA LYS A 40 -12.47 -14.43 -3.40
C LYS A 40 -12.36 -13.57 -2.13
N GLN A 41 -11.24 -12.88 -1.96
CA GLN A 41 -11.04 -11.94 -0.87
C GLN A 41 -12.08 -10.82 -0.89
N GLU A 42 -12.23 -10.13 -2.02
CA GLU A 42 -13.21 -9.05 -2.19
C GLU A 42 -14.66 -9.53 -2.01
N TYR A 43 -14.99 -10.73 -2.50
CA TYR A 43 -16.33 -11.28 -2.34
C TYR A 43 -16.68 -11.60 -0.90
N HIS A 44 -15.70 -12.02 -0.09
CA HIS A 44 -15.88 -12.37 1.32
C HIS A 44 -15.61 -11.20 2.26
N ALA A 45 -15.02 -10.11 1.78
CA ALA A 45 -14.78 -8.94 2.60
C ALA A 45 -16.10 -8.41 3.18
N PRO A 46 -16.20 -8.23 4.51
CA PRO A 46 -17.37 -7.60 5.10
C PRO A 46 -17.43 -6.15 4.64
N ALA A 47 -18.65 -5.63 4.42
CA ALA A 47 -18.83 -4.19 4.25
C ALA A 47 -18.45 -3.51 5.57
N GLY A 48 -17.43 -2.65 5.55
CA GLY A 48 -17.06 -1.84 6.71
C GLY A 48 -18.17 -0.84 7.05
N TYR A 49 -18.33 -0.51 8.32
CA TYR A 49 -19.33 0.45 8.78
C TYR A 49 -19.21 1.85 8.12
N GLN A 50 -18.02 2.18 7.61
CA GLN A 50 -17.73 3.44 6.93
C GLN A 50 -17.61 3.31 5.41
N ASP A 51 -17.76 2.10 4.85
CA ASP A 51 -17.71 1.90 3.41
C ASP A 51 -18.96 2.48 2.77
N THR A 52 -18.77 3.60 2.07
CA THR A 52 -19.82 4.23 1.28
C THR A 52 -20.29 3.37 0.10
N PRO A 53 -19.45 2.63 -0.63
CA PRO A 53 -19.91 1.66 -1.61
C PRO A 53 -20.24 0.31 -0.94
N PRO A 54 -21.34 -0.35 -1.33
CA PRO A 54 -21.67 -1.69 -0.86
C PRO A 54 -20.59 -2.71 -1.26
N SER A 55 -20.41 -3.74 -0.44
CA SER A 55 -19.47 -4.84 -0.72
C SER A 55 -19.72 -5.48 -2.10
N LEU A 56 -18.71 -6.15 -2.65
CA LEU A 56 -18.86 -6.85 -3.94
C LEU A 56 -20.04 -7.83 -3.90
N ARG A 57 -20.21 -8.54 -2.80
CA ARG A 57 -21.33 -9.48 -2.58
C ARG A 57 -22.68 -8.79 -2.66
N GLU A 58 -22.82 -7.64 -2.01
CA GLU A 58 -24.07 -6.87 -2.01
C GLU A 58 -24.39 -6.31 -3.39
N ARG A 59 -23.36 -5.81 -4.10
CA ARG A 59 -23.52 -5.32 -5.47
C ARG A 59 -23.98 -6.41 -6.43
N LEU A 60 -23.35 -7.60 -6.38
CA LEU A 60 -23.75 -8.73 -7.22
C LEU A 60 -25.18 -9.20 -6.88
N ARG A 61 -25.53 -9.24 -5.59
CA ARG A 61 -26.90 -9.59 -5.18
C ARG A 61 -27.92 -8.54 -5.65
N GLY A 62 -27.58 -7.25 -5.54
CA GLY A 62 -28.47 -6.18 -6.01
C GLY A 62 -28.69 -6.15 -7.52
N LEU A 63 -27.75 -6.71 -8.28
CA LEU A 63 -27.83 -6.85 -9.73
C LEU A 63 -28.41 -8.22 -10.18
N ASP A 64 -28.74 -9.10 -9.24
CA ASP A 64 -29.15 -10.49 -9.51
C ASP A 64 -28.13 -11.25 -10.39
N VAL A 65 -26.84 -10.98 -10.17
CA VAL A 65 -25.75 -11.62 -10.89
C VAL A 65 -25.14 -12.71 -10.03
N PRO A 66 -25.04 -13.95 -10.55
CA PRO A 66 -24.40 -15.04 -9.81
C PRO A 66 -22.92 -14.70 -9.54
N PRO A 67 -22.38 -15.09 -8.35
CA PRO A 67 -20.98 -14.87 -8.05
C PRO A 67 -20.10 -15.69 -9.01
N GLY A 68 -19.18 -15.00 -9.68
CA GLY A 68 -18.25 -15.64 -10.59
C GLY A 68 -17.29 -14.64 -11.22
N LEU A 69 -16.16 -15.16 -11.67
CA LEU A 69 -15.24 -14.38 -12.50
C LEU A 69 -15.76 -14.34 -13.94
N THR A 70 -15.90 -13.15 -14.46
CA THR A 70 -16.12 -12.97 -15.90
C THR A 70 -14.88 -13.45 -16.65
N PRO A 71 -15.02 -14.21 -17.75
CA PRO A 71 -13.88 -14.56 -18.57
C PRO A 71 -13.06 -13.31 -18.91
N MET A 72 -11.78 -13.33 -18.60
CA MET A 72 -10.90 -12.21 -18.93
C MET A 72 -10.81 -12.09 -20.45
N SER A 73 -11.12 -10.89 -20.97
CA SER A 73 -10.90 -10.60 -22.37
C SER A 73 -9.42 -10.75 -22.73
N SER A 74 -9.12 -11.34 -23.86
CA SER A 74 -7.75 -11.40 -24.41
C SER A 74 -7.23 -10.01 -24.84
N SER A 75 -8.11 -9.03 -24.98
CA SER A 75 -7.77 -7.64 -25.31
C SER A 75 -7.85 -6.77 -24.05
N ASN A 76 -6.79 -6.02 -23.78
CA ASN A 76 -6.81 -5.00 -22.72
C ASN A 76 -7.39 -3.67 -23.25
N CYS A 77 -7.75 -2.77 -22.36
CA CYS A 77 -8.29 -1.45 -22.73
C CYS A 77 -7.32 -0.59 -23.55
N LEU A 78 -6.02 -0.88 -23.53
CA LEU A 78 -5.02 -0.19 -24.33
C LEU A 78 -5.20 -0.51 -25.84
N ALA A 79 -5.75 -1.68 -26.15
CA ALA A 79 -6.07 -2.03 -27.54
C ALA A 79 -7.09 -1.06 -28.16
N TRP A 80 -7.98 -0.46 -27.36
CA TRP A 80 -8.94 0.55 -27.80
C TRP A 80 -8.31 1.88 -28.17
N LEU A 81 -7.14 2.19 -27.59
CA LEU A 81 -6.36 3.39 -27.93
C LEU A 81 -5.55 3.19 -29.22
N GLY A 82 -5.51 1.97 -29.74
CA GLY A 82 -4.83 1.61 -30.98
C GLY A 82 -3.32 1.85 -30.94
N LYS A 83 -2.72 2.03 -32.11
CA LYS A 83 -1.26 2.22 -32.28
C LYS A 83 -0.67 3.45 -31.57
N ARG A 84 -1.51 4.34 -31.08
CA ARG A 84 -1.07 5.56 -30.36
C ARG A 84 -1.01 5.38 -28.85
N SER A 85 -1.38 4.20 -28.33
CA SER A 85 -1.40 3.94 -26.88
C SER A 85 -0.07 4.20 -26.20
N GLU A 86 1.04 3.75 -26.78
CA GLU A 86 2.39 3.95 -26.24
C GLU A 86 2.72 5.45 -26.11
N ARG A 87 2.46 6.22 -27.15
CA ARG A 87 2.68 7.67 -27.13
C ARG A 87 1.83 8.39 -26.09
N TRP A 88 0.59 7.95 -25.87
CA TRP A 88 -0.26 8.52 -24.82
C TRP A 88 0.26 8.18 -23.42
N ILE A 89 0.72 6.95 -23.22
CA ILE A 89 1.32 6.51 -21.96
C ILE A 89 2.57 7.36 -21.66
N GLU A 90 3.47 7.51 -22.60
CA GLU A 90 4.67 8.35 -22.46
C GLU A 90 4.33 9.80 -22.12
N LEU A 91 3.36 10.40 -22.81
CA LEU A 91 2.92 11.76 -22.55
C LEU A 91 2.34 11.93 -21.14
N LEU A 92 1.54 10.97 -20.71
CA LEU A 92 0.95 10.96 -19.36
C LEU A 92 2.03 10.80 -18.30
N ASP A 93 2.99 9.91 -18.50
CA ASP A 93 4.13 9.72 -17.62
C ASP A 93 4.99 10.99 -17.50
N GLN A 94 5.32 11.62 -18.61
CA GLN A 94 6.06 12.87 -18.62
C GLN A 94 5.32 13.97 -17.82
N ARG A 95 4.02 14.14 -18.08
CA ARG A 95 3.20 15.12 -17.35
C ARG A 95 3.13 14.82 -15.86
N TRP A 96 2.99 13.54 -15.52
CA TRP A 96 2.97 13.11 -14.13
C TRP A 96 4.31 13.40 -13.44
N CYS A 97 5.42 13.03 -14.06
CA CYS A 97 6.77 13.28 -13.54
C CYS A 97 7.04 14.77 -13.32
N VAL A 98 6.66 15.63 -14.27
CA VAL A 98 6.79 17.07 -14.12
C VAL A 98 5.95 17.58 -12.97
N ARG A 99 4.70 17.14 -12.86
CA ARG A 99 3.77 17.59 -11.82
C ARG A 99 4.19 17.15 -10.42
N HIS A 100 4.66 15.92 -10.28
CA HIS A 100 4.92 15.29 -8.98
C HIS A 100 6.40 15.13 -8.63
N GLY A 101 7.31 15.63 -9.48
CA GLY A 101 8.74 15.50 -9.25
C GLY A 101 9.21 16.12 -7.93
N HIS A 102 8.69 17.28 -7.58
CA HIS A 102 9.00 17.94 -6.30
C HIS A 102 8.52 17.12 -5.10
N ASP A 103 7.28 16.65 -5.14
CA ASP A 103 6.67 15.85 -4.07
C ASP A 103 7.41 14.52 -3.93
N TRP A 104 7.81 13.92 -5.06
CA TRP A 104 8.64 12.71 -5.07
C TRP A 104 9.95 12.90 -4.32
N LEU A 105 10.66 13.98 -4.59
CA LEU A 105 11.93 14.28 -3.92
C LEU A 105 11.74 14.56 -2.43
N ALA A 106 10.68 15.28 -2.07
CA ALA A 106 10.33 15.53 -0.67
C ALA A 106 10.03 14.22 0.07
N TYR A 107 9.20 13.37 -0.53
CA TYR A 107 8.85 12.06 0.04
C TYR A 107 10.07 11.14 0.16
N ARG A 108 10.95 11.13 -0.85
CA ARG A 108 12.22 10.41 -0.80
C ARG A 108 13.09 10.81 0.37
N LYS A 109 13.19 12.12 0.66
CA LYS A 109 13.95 12.62 1.83
C LYS A 109 13.37 12.08 3.13
N ILE A 110 12.03 12.07 3.27
CA ILE A 110 11.34 11.53 4.45
C ILE A 110 11.67 10.04 4.59
N LEU A 111 11.48 9.23 3.54
CA LEU A 111 11.76 7.80 3.57
C LEU A 111 13.23 7.49 3.89
N SER A 112 14.17 8.28 3.33
CA SER A 112 15.59 8.10 3.60
C SER A 112 15.94 8.44 5.04
N ALA A 113 15.37 9.49 5.60
CA ALA A 113 15.57 9.88 6.99
C ALA A 113 14.99 8.82 7.94
N SER A 114 13.77 8.30 7.64
CA SER A 114 13.15 7.22 8.40
C SER A 114 13.99 5.95 8.37
N ALA A 115 14.48 5.55 7.21
CA ALA A 115 15.35 4.38 7.07
C ALA A 115 16.67 4.52 7.85
N ALA A 116 17.30 5.71 7.80
CA ALA A 116 18.51 5.99 8.59
C ALA A 116 18.22 5.92 10.10
N ARG A 117 17.08 6.42 10.53
CA ARG A 117 16.67 6.36 11.93
C ARG A 117 16.41 4.94 12.41
N VAL A 118 15.74 4.12 11.61
CA VAL A 118 15.57 2.68 11.88
C VAL A 118 16.93 2.00 12.01
N ALA A 119 17.84 2.24 11.06
CA ALA A 119 19.18 1.65 11.08
C ALA A 119 19.99 2.04 12.34
N ALA A 120 19.76 3.24 12.88
CA ALA A 120 20.43 3.71 14.10
C ALA A 120 19.80 3.12 15.39
N LEU A 121 18.48 2.95 15.42
CA LEU A 121 17.77 2.48 16.62
C LEU A 121 17.70 0.96 16.74
N MET A 122 17.50 0.25 15.63
CA MET A 122 17.28 -1.20 15.61
C MET A 122 18.36 -2.01 16.33
N PRO A 123 19.69 -1.75 16.16
CA PRO A 123 20.74 -2.49 16.88
C PRO A 123 20.70 -2.26 18.40
N ARG A 124 20.06 -1.19 18.84
CA ARG A 124 19.95 -0.79 20.24
C ARG A 124 18.59 -1.12 20.85
N GLU A 125 17.71 -1.75 20.09
CA GLU A 125 16.32 -2.03 20.46
C GLU A 125 16.19 -2.62 21.88
N PRO A 126 17.04 -3.59 22.33
CA PRO A 126 16.94 -4.14 23.68
C PRO A 126 17.14 -3.12 24.83
N TYR A 127 17.78 -2.00 24.54
CA TYR A 127 18.16 -0.97 25.51
C TYR A 127 17.39 0.33 25.36
N LEU A 128 16.40 0.38 24.45
CA LEU A 128 15.58 1.55 24.22
C LEU A 128 14.54 1.70 25.33
N ASP A 129 14.25 2.95 25.71
CA ASP A 129 13.10 3.28 26.56
C ASP A 129 11.78 3.24 25.77
N ALA A 130 10.66 3.40 26.47
CA ALA A 130 9.32 3.29 25.87
C ALA A 130 9.10 4.31 24.73
N ASP A 131 9.54 5.55 24.89
CA ASP A 131 9.38 6.59 23.86
C ASP A 131 10.26 6.32 22.64
N GLN A 132 11.47 5.83 22.84
CA GLN A 132 12.37 5.45 21.76
C GLN A 132 11.84 4.23 20.97
N LEU A 133 11.22 3.28 21.67
CA LEU A 133 10.54 2.14 21.04
C LEU A 133 9.34 2.61 20.22
N VAL A 134 8.54 3.54 20.73
CA VAL A 134 7.44 4.15 19.97
C VAL A 134 7.95 4.86 18.72
N GLU A 135 9.05 5.61 18.84
CA GLU A 135 9.70 6.24 17.69
C GLU A 135 10.14 5.19 16.66
N LEU A 136 10.83 4.14 17.10
CA LEU A 136 11.28 3.05 16.21
C LEU A 136 10.10 2.39 15.50
N GLY A 137 9.03 2.06 16.22
CA GLY A 137 7.82 1.48 15.64
C GLY A 137 7.20 2.38 14.56
N TRP A 138 7.13 3.68 14.82
CA TRP A 138 6.61 4.65 13.84
C TRP A 138 7.49 4.78 12.61
N GLN A 139 8.81 4.80 12.77
CA GLN A 139 9.74 4.82 11.65
C GLN A 139 9.64 3.52 10.82
N LEU A 140 9.49 2.37 11.46
CA LEU A 140 9.24 1.09 10.79
C LEU A 140 7.93 1.12 10.00
N GLN A 141 6.85 1.59 10.61
CA GLN A 141 5.54 1.70 9.95
C GLN A 141 5.61 2.60 8.70
N SER A 142 6.38 3.71 8.78
CA SER A 142 6.58 4.63 7.65
C SER A 142 7.42 4.04 6.52
N THR A 143 8.26 3.03 6.80
CA THR A 143 9.17 2.41 5.83
C THR A 143 8.75 1.02 5.38
N ALA A 144 7.83 0.38 6.10
CA ALA A 144 7.38 -0.98 5.80
C ALA A 144 6.38 -1.00 4.65
N LEU A 145 6.76 -1.68 3.58
CA LEU A 145 5.96 -1.84 2.36
C LEU A 145 4.95 -3.00 2.43
N GLN A 146 5.26 -4.02 3.23
CA GLN A 146 4.57 -5.31 3.12
C GLN A 146 4.32 -6.01 4.45
N HIS A 147 4.79 -5.44 5.56
CA HIS A 147 4.67 -6.05 6.87
C HIS A 147 4.01 -5.08 7.83
N HIS A 148 2.68 -4.95 7.73
CA HIS A 148 1.88 -4.15 8.66
C HIS A 148 2.10 -4.60 10.11
N ASP A 149 2.45 -5.87 10.32
CA ASP A 149 2.66 -6.46 11.65
C ASP A 149 4.03 -6.14 12.27
N ALA A 150 5.02 -5.74 11.46
CA ALA A 150 6.39 -5.54 11.94
C ALA A 150 6.54 -4.50 13.06
N PRO A 151 5.77 -3.40 13.10
CA PRO A 151 5.83 -2.42 14.21
C PRO A 151 5.12 -2.88 15.49
N LEU A 152 4.16 -3.81 15.40
CA LEU A 152 3.31 -4.20 16.53
C LEU A 152 4.11 -4.75 17.72
N PRO A 153 5.07 -5.69 17.56
CA PRO A 153 5.89 -6.17 18.67
C PRO A 153 6.68 -5.06 19.36
N ILE A 154 7.14 -4.06 18.61
CA ILE A 154 7.89 -2.92 19.14
C ILE A 154 7.00 -2.05 20.02
N TYR A 155 5.76 -1.77 19.58
CA TYR A 155 4.80 -1.02 20.40
C TYR A 155 4.35 -1.81 21.63
N GLN A 156 4.15 -3.12 21.49
CA GLN A 156 3.83 -3.98 22.65
C GLN A 156 4.93 -3.94 23.70
N ARG A 157 6.19 -4.01 23.27
CA ARG A 157 7.33 -3.88 24.18
C ARG A 157 7.40 -2.50 24.86
N ALA A 158 7.07 -1.43 24.14
CA ALA A 158 6.96 -0.10 24.75
C ALA A 158 5.91 -0.09 25.88
N LEU A 159 4.78 -0.79 25.68
CA LEU A 159 3.73 -0.93 26.69
C LEU A 159 4.12 -1.86 27.86
N GLU A 160 5.00 -2.83 27.64
CA GLU A 160 5.58 -3.63 28.74
C GLU A 160 6.44 -2.76 29.67
N LEU A 161 7.18 -1.81 29.11
CA LEU A 161 7.99 -0.86 29.89
C LEU A 161 7.14 0.23 30.53
N GLU A 162 6.15 0.75 29.82
CA GLU A 162 5.28 1.83 30.25
C GLU A 162 3.82 1.57 29.82
N PRO A 163 3.02 0.85 30.64
CA PRO A 163 1.66 0.44 30.28
C PRO A 163 0.70 1.59 29.98
N ALA A 164 0.96 2.78 30.52
CA ALA A 164 0.15 3.98 30.32
C ALA A 164 0.66 4.88 29.18
N ASN A 165 1.62 4.44 28.36
CA ASN A 165 2.14 5.23 27.25
C ASN A 165 1.06 5.44 26.18
N ALA A 166 0.48 6.64 26.17
CA ALA A 166 -0.65 6.98 25.30
C ALA A 166 -0.30 6.87 23.79
N ARG A 167 0.98 7.14 23.43
CA ARG A 167 1.45 7.05 22.05
C ARG A 167 1.52 5.60 21.58
N ALA A 168 2.03 4.71 22.40
CA ALA A 168 2.09 3.29 22.12
C ALA A 168 0.68 2.68 22.02
N LEU A 169 -0.23 3.04 22.93
CA LEU A 169 -1.63 2.60 22.91
C LEU A 169 -2.32 3.05 21.62
N ALA A 170 -2.18 4.33 21.25
CA ALA A 170 -2.76 4.86 20.02
C ALA A 170 -2.20 4.18 18.76
N ALA A 171 -0.88 3.89 18.74
CA ALA A 171 -0.24 3.20 17.63
C ALA A 171 -0.73 1.75 17.48
N CYS A 172 -0.84 1.00 18.59
CA CYS A 172 -1.42 -0.35 18.58
C CYS A 172 -2.88 -0.33 18.08
N ALA A 173 -3.69 0.59 18.60
CA ALA A 173 -5.09 0.73 18.15
C ALA A 173 -5.20 1.03 16.66
N SER A 174 -4.36 1.94 16.14
CA SER A 174 -4.30 2.25 14.70
C SER A 174 -3.94 1.03 13.84
N LEU A 175 -2.98 0.22 14.28
CA LEU A 175 -2.59 -0.98 13.56
C LEU A 175 -3.71 -2.01 13.57
N HIS A 176 -4.35 -2.24 14.70
CA HIS A 176 -5.49 -3.17 14.77
C HIS A 176 -6.67 -2.71 13.91
N MET A 177 -7.01 -1.42 13.94
CA MET A 177 -8.04 -0.89 13.04
C MET A 177 -7.65 -1.02 11.56
N GLY A 178 -6.37 -0.84 11.20
CA GLY A 178 -5.87 -1.05 9.85
C GLY A 178 -5.92 -2.51 9.41
N MET A 179 -5.65 -3.47 10.30
CA MET A 179 -5.77 -4.89 10.04
C MET A 179 -7.22 -5.32 9.80
N ASP A 180 -8.18 -4.77 10.55
CA ASP A 180 -9.60 -5.04 10.37
C ASP A 180 -10.15 -4.53 9.03
N TRP A 181 -9.46 -3.58 8.39
CA TRP A 181 -9.82 -3.07 7.07
C TRP A 181 -9.29 -3.93 5.91
N GLU A 182 -8.27 -4.75 6.17
CA GLU A 182 -7.66 -5.65 5.17
C GLU A 182 -8.12 -7.11 5.31
N ALA A 183 -8.86 -7.46 6.36
CA ALA A 183 -9.37 -8.81 6.63
C ALA A 183 -10.79 -9.01 6.08
#